data_698d0e75371bc0bffd3b4ce31d47713a
#
_entry.id   698d0e75371bc0bffd3b4ce31d47713a
#
_cell.length_a   1.000
_cell.length_b   1.000
_cell.length_c   1.000
_cell.angle_alpha   90.00
_cell.angle_beta   90.00
_cell.angle_gamma   90.00
#
_symmetry.space_group_name_H-M   'P 1'
#
loop_
_entity.id
_entity.type
_entity.pdbx_description
1 polymer ?
#
loop_
_entity_poly.entity_id
_entity_poly.type
_entity_poly.pdbx_seq_one_letter_code
_entity_poly.pdbx_strand_id
1 'polypeptide(L)'
;MTTNALFRPVRAGRLQLPNRIVMAPMTRLRATDDGTPTAEMAVYYAQRASAGLIVTEGIWPEPAGQSEWRVPGLSDGRHVDGWRRVTAAIHAAGGTVVAQLMHGGRNGHPGARYDGTVPAGPSAVAKTEPVHLPDGSKAAPPAPRAMTVADIDRVVGSYENAAANALAAGFDGVEIHAANSYLPHQFLADNTNLRTDDYGGDVAGRIRFPLRVARAVADTVGADRTAIRLSPGNPQFEMVERDPAPVYRALLAELDRLGLAYLHLTDDDAYPALADLRPRWSGTLIANVGENREPTTACAAVRALEAGLADAVSFGRGFLVNPDLPHRLRHDLTWNPLDEAHLYTPGPVGYTDYPVAS
;
A
#
# COMPACT_ATOMS: atom_id res chain seq x y z
N MET A 1 15.84 -13.31 -21.59
CA MET A 1 15.02 -12.12 -21.93
C MET A 1 15.82 -10.90 -21.56
N THR A 2 15.78 -9.86 -22.38
CA THR A 2 16.47 -8.62 -22.03
C THR A 2 15.59 -7.79 -21.09
N THR A 3 16.12 -7.40 -19.94
CA THR A 3 15.41 -6.59 -18.93
C THR A 3 15.29 -5.10 -19.31
N ASN A 4 15.68 -4.72 -20.54
CA ASN A 4 15.73 -3.34 -21.01
C ASN A 4 14.41 -2.57 -20.85
N ALA A 5 13.25 -3.25 -20.93
CA ALA A 5 11.94 -2.62 -20.72
C ALA A 5 11.79 -2.02 -19.30
N LEU A 6 12.39 -2.64 -18.29
CA LEU A 6 12.37 -2.18 -16.89
C LEU A 6 13.13 -0.88 -16.67
N PHE A 7 14.13 -0.58 -17.51
CA PHE A 7 15.04 0.56 -17.33
C PHE A 7 14.69 1.78 -18.18
N ARG A 8 13.55 1.75 -18.85
CA ARG A 8 13.03 2.93 -19.55
C ARG A 8 12.37 3.86 -18.55
N PRO A 9 12.55 5.19 -18.69
CA PRO A 9 11.84 6.13 -17.85
C PRO A 9 10.32 6.03 -18.07
N VAL A 10 9.55 6.44 -17.07
CA VAL A 10 8.09 6.53 -17.12
C VAL A 10 7.62 7.71 -16.29
N ARG A 11 6.50 8.32 -16.66
CA ARG A 11 5.87 9.39 -15.91
C ARG A 11 4.64 8.83 -15.17
N ALA A 12 4.50 9.21 -13.89
CA ALA A 12 3.33 8.89 -13.06
C ALA A 12 2.81 10.20 -12.43
N GLY A 13 1.76 10.77 -12.99
CA GLY A 13 1.32 12.12 -12.64
C GLY A 13 2.43 13.14 -12.89
N ARG A 14 2.89 13.83 -11.83
CA ARG A 14 4.04 14.73 -11.90
C ARG A 14 5.39 14.06 -11.70
N LEU A 15 5.41 12.81 -11.22
CA LEU A 15 6.64 12.10 -10.93
C LEU A 15 7.31 11.65 -12.22
N GLN A 16 8.62 11.95 -12.35
CA GLN A 16 9.46 11.49 -13.45
C GLN A 16 10.33 10.33 -12.93
N LEU A 17 9.92 9.10 -13.22
CA LEU A 17 10.59 7.91 -12.72
C LEU A 17 11.71 7.49 -13.67
N PRO A 18 12.95 7.32 -13.20
CA PRO A 18 14.10 6.98 -14.05
C PRO A 18 14.06 5.55 -14.61
N ASN A 19 13.28 4.70 -14.00
CA ASN A 19 13.05 3.32 -14.42
C ASN A 19 11.65 2.85 -13.98
N ARG A 20 11.23 1.68 -14.45
CA ARG A 20 9.90 1.08 -14.22
C ARG A 20 9.87 0.05 -13.09
N ILE A 21 10.88 0.06 -12.23
CA ILE A 21 11.02 -0.86 -11.10
C ILE A 21 10.56 -0.15 -9.85
N VAL A 22 9.41 -0.55 -9.30
CA VAL A 22 8.81 0.09 -8.14
C VAL A 22 9.00 -0.79 -6.91
N MET A 23 9.43 -0.22 -5.79
CA MET A 23 9.40 -0.90 -4.50
C MET A 23 7.96 -0.95 -4.00
N ALA A 24 7.38 -2.15 -3.93
CA ALA A 24 6.04 -2.35 -3.39
C ALA A 24 5.97 -2.03 -1.88
N PRO A 25 4.83 -1.57 -1.38
CA PRO A 25 4.63 -1.31 0.04
C PRO A 25 4.65 -2.61 0.86
N MET A 26 5.46 -2.65 1.91
CA MET A 26 5.65 -3.82 2.76
C MET A 26 5.83 -3.42 4.22
N THR A 27 4.93 -3.87 5.10
CA THR A 27 5.02 -3.67 6.54
C THR A 27 6.26 -4.33 7.10
N ARG A 28 7.02 -3.60 7.95
CA ARG A 28 8.27 -4.09 8.55
C ARG A 28 8.31 -3.97 10.08
N LEU A 29 7.35 -3.29 10.70
CA LEU A 29 7.22 -3.12 12.16
C LEU A 29 8.48 -2.51 12.83
N ARG A 30 9.07 -1.48 12.23
CA ARG A 30 10.29 -0.80 12.73
C ARG A 30 10.04 0.64 13.24
N ALA A 31 8.80 1.11 13.26
CA ALA A 31 8.45 2.36 13.94
C ALA A 31 8.54 2.17 15.47
N THR A 32 8.43 3.25 16.21
CA THR A 32 8.24 3.19 17.67
C THR A 32 6.83 2.69 18.01
N ASP A 33 6.55 2.42 19.27
CA ASP A 33 5.24 1.90 19.70
C ASP A 33 4.10 2.90 19.42
N ASP A 34 4.40 4.21 19.43
CA ASP A 34 3.45 5.27 19.06
C ASP A 34 3.42 5.59 17.57
N GLY A 35 4.09 4.78 16.74
CA GLY A 35 4.11 4.93 15.27
C GLY A 35 5.09 5.97 14.74
N THR A 36 5.97 6.54 15.56
CA THR A 36 6.99 7.49 15.07
C THR A 36 8.06 6.76 14.26
N PRO A 37 8.38 7.21 13.02
CA PRO A 37 9.44 6.61 12.22
C PRO A 37 10.83 6.73 12.84
N THR A 38 11.60 5.64 12.78
CA THR A 38 12.95 5.56 13.37
C THR A 38 14.05 5.96 12.39
N ALA A 39 15.25 6.22 12.93
CA ALA A 39 16.45 6.46 12.10
C ALA A 39 16.82 5.23 11.26
N GLU A 40 16.53 4.03 11.74
CA GLU A 40 16.77 2.79 11.02
C GLU A 40 15.91 2.68 9.75
N MET A 41 14.66 3.18 9.79
CA MET A 41 13.80 3.28 8.62
C MET A 41 14.41 4.22 7.56
N ALA A 42 15.07 5.31 7.96
CA ALA A 42 15.76 6.19 7.02
C ALA A 42 16.89 5.46 6.28
N VAL A 43 17.68 4.65 6.97
CA VAL A 43 18.73 3.80 6.36
C VAL A 43 18.11 2.80 5.40
N TYR A 44 17.09 2.07 5.82
CA TYR A 44 16.42 1.04 5.03
C TYR A 44 15.90 1.56 3.69
N TYR A 45 15.18 2.68 3.72
CA TYR A 45 14.61 3.25 2.50
C TYR A 45 15.67 3.90 1.61
N ALA A 46 16.68 4.59 2.20
CA ALA A 46 17.78 5.19 1.43
C ALA A 46 18.61 4.14 0.67
N GLN A 47 18.84 2.96 1.26
CA GLN A 47 19.51 1.85 0.57
C GLN A 47 18.78 1.40 -0.71
N ARG A 48 17.48 1.67 -0.82
CA ARG A 48 16.61 1.27 -1.96
C ARG A 48 16.30 2.41 -2.91
N ALA A 49 17.00 3.54 -2.79
CA ALA A 49 16.77 4.74 -3.60
C ALA A 49 17.01 4.57 -5.10
N SER A 50 17.65 3.48 -5.54
CA SER A 50 17.80 3.12 -6.96
C SER A 50 16.50 2.62 -7.62
N ALA A 51 15.44 2.33 -6.85
CA ALA A 51 14.11 2.09 -7.38
C ALA A 51 13.60 3.30 -8.17
N GLY A 52 12.84 3.08 -9.23
CA GLY A 52 12.15 4.18 -9.93
C GLY A 52 11.17 4.92 -9.04
N LEU A 53 10.52 4.19 -8.14
CA LEU A 53 9.63 4.73 -7.11
C LEU A 53 9.71 3.83 -5.87
N ILE A 54 9.75 4.44 -4.70
CA ILE A 54 9.54 3.77 -3.43
C ILE A 54 8.10 4.06 -2.97
N VAL A 55 7.29 3.01 -2.76
CA VAL A 55 6.05 3.11 -1.98
C VAL A 55 6.39 2.61 -0.58
N THR A 56 6.16 3.43 0.44
CA THR A 56 6.48 3.03 1.82
C THR A 56 5.58 1.91 2.31
N GLU A 57 5.95 1.26 3.41
CA GLU A 57 5.00 0.48 4.19
C GLU A 57 3.74 1.27 4.53
N GLY A 58 2.65 0.56 4.86
CA GLY A 58 1.39 1.20 5.23
C GLY A 58 1.54 2.13 6.42
N ILE A 59 1.00 3.34 6.30
CA ILE A 59 1.06 4.40 7.30
C ILE A 59 -0.37 4.73 7.74
N TRP A 60 -0.67 4.60 9.02
CA TRP A 60 -2.02 4.91 9.49
C TRP A 60 -2.27 6.42 9.55
N PRO A 61 -3.48 6.87 9.07
CA PRO A 61 -3.84 8.28 9.03
C PRO A 61 -4.34 8.81 10.38
N GLU A 62 -4.77 7.93 11.27
CA GLU A 62 -5.21 8.22 12.64
C GLU A 62 -4.93 7.00 13.54
N PRO A 63 -4.80 7.16 14.87
CA PRO A 63 -4.52 6.05 15.79
C PRO A 63 -5.48 4.87 15.64
N ALA A 64 -6.78 5.12 15.46
CA ALA A 64 -7.78 4.10 15.22
C ALA A 64 -7.57 3.31 13.92
N GLY A 65 -6.72 3.79 13.02
CA GLY A 65 -6.32 3.12 11.77
C GLY A 65 -5.14 2.17 11.90
N GLN A 66 -4.46 2.12 13.05
CA GLN A 66 -3.34 1.22 13.26
C GLN A 66 -3.80 -0.24 13.20
N SER A 67 -3.21 -1.02 12.28
CA SER A 67 -3.54 -2.44 12.08
C SER A 67 -2.73 -3.36 12.99
N GLU A 68 -1.48 -3.04 13.20
CA GLU A 68 -0.51 -3.87 13.93
C GLU A 68 0.43 -3.00 14.76
N TRP A 69 1.05 -3.60 15.75
CA TRP A 69 2.07 -2.98 16.57
C TRP A 69 3.24 -2.45 15.71
N ARG A 70 3.77 -1.28 16.05
CA ARG A 70 4.89 -0.62 15.33
C ARG A 70 4.69 -0.38 13.82
N VAL A 71 3.48 -0.39 13.34
CA VAL A 71 3.16 0.21 12.05
C VAL A 71 3.24 1.74 12.20
N PRO A 72 3.92 2.44 11.28
CA PRO A 72 4.10 3.89 11.43
C PRO A 72 2.80 4.67 11.20
N GLY A 73 2.75 5.85 11.79
CA GLY A 73 1.66 6.81 11.65
C GLY A 73 2.04 8.08 10.91
N LEU A 74 1.00 8.89 10.58
CA LEU A 74 1.18 10.21 9.98
C LEU A 74 0.08 11.20 10.45
N SER A 75 -0.34 11.10 11.71
CA SER A 75 -1.46 11.88 12.24
C SER A 75 -1.04 13.17 12.94
N ASP A 76 0.21 13.32 13.33
CA ASP A 76 0.69 14.47 14.10
C ASP A 76 2.11 14.92 13.75
N GLY A 77 2.58 16.02 14.38
CA GLY A 77 3.87 16.63 14.11
C GLY A 77 5.07 15.71 14.41
N ARG A 78 4.98 14.78 15.37
CA ARG A 78 6.06 13.83 15.70
C ARG A 78 6.27 12.85 14.53
N HIS A 79 5.17 12.39 13.97
CA HIS A 79 5.21 11.53 12.78
C HIS A 79 5.79 12.29 11.57
N VAL A 80 5.34 13.54 11.35
CA VAL A 80 5.88 14.40 10.28
C VAL A 80 7.39 14.58 10.41
N ASP A 81 7.89 14.87 11.62
CA ASP A 81 9.33 15.04 11.85
C ASP A 81 10.10 13.73 11.69
N GLY A 82 9.51 12.60 12.10
CA GLY A 82 10.06 11.27 11.86
C GLY A 82 10.20 10.97 10.37
N TRP A 83 9.14 11.13 9.62
CA TRP A 83 9.13 10.89 8.18
C TRP A 83 10.01 11.87 7.41
N ARG A 84 10.13 13.15 7.85
CA ARG A 84 11.04 14.11 7.21
C ARG A 84 12.50 13.63 7.20
N ARG A 85 12.94 12.94 8.24
CA ARG A 85 14.29 12.31 8.26
C ARG A 85 14.40 11.20 7.22
N VAL A 86 13.34 10.40 7.07
CA VAL A 86 13.31 9.29 6.10
C VAL A 86 13.31 9.82 4.67
N THR A 87 12.42 10.75 4.34
CA THR A 87 12.32 11.33 2.99
C THR A 87 13.59 12.08 2.59
N ALA A 88 14.18 12.85 3.53
CA ALA A 88 15.45 13.54 3.29
C ALA A 88 16.60 12.57 2.97
N ALA A 89 16.67 11.41 3.65
CA ALA A 89 17.68 10.40 3.37
C ALA A 89 17.48 9.75 2.00
N ILE A 90 16.23 9.47 1.61
CA ILE A 90 15.90 8.94 0.28
C ILE A 90 16.26 9.94 -0.82
N HIS A 91 15.86 11.20 -0.66
CA HIS A 91 16.16 12.26 -1.64
C HIS A 91 17.66 12.53 -1.76
N ALA A 92 18.40 12.51 -0.64
CA ALA A 92 19.88 12.64 -0.66
C ALA A 92 20.55 11.49 -1.44
N ALA A 93 19.91 10.31 -1.49
CA ALA A 93 20.33 9.16 -2.29
C ALA A 93 19.76 9.18 -3.73
N GLY A 94 19.04 10.23 -4.14
CA GLY A 94 18.46 10.40 -5.49
C GLY A 94 17.15 9.65 -5.73
N GLY A 95 16.50 9.14 -4.69
CA GLY A 95 15.24 8.38 -4.80
C GLY A 95 13.99 9.25 -4.84
N THR A 96 12.89 8.67 -5.30
CA THR A 96 11.53 9.23 -5.27
C THR A 96 10.65 8.37 -4.36
N VAL A 97 9.84 9.01 -3.48
CA VAL A 97 9.05 8.27 -2.47
C VAL A 97 7.64 8.79 -2.29
N VAL A 98 6.68 7.89 -2.21
CA VAL A 98 5.28 8.18 -1.86
C VAL A 98 4.88 7.47 -0.56
N ALA A 99 4.05 8.13 0.23
CA ALA A 99 3.49 7.58 1.45
C ALA A 99 2.28 6.69 1.13
N GLN A 100 2.25 5.42 1.56
CA GLN A 100 1.04 4.63 1.46
C GLN A 100 0.15 4.86 2.68
N LEU A 101 -0.98 5.54 2.51
CA LEU A 101 -1.96 5.78 3.58
C LEU A 101 -2.86 4.55 3.77
N MET A 102 -2.83 3.96 4.95
CA MET A 102 -3.43 2.67 5.26
C MET A 102 -4.22 2.74 6.56
N HIS A 103 -5.50 2.48 6.51
CA HIS A 103 -6.36 2.32 7.70
C HIS A 103 -6.73 0.84 7.88
N GLY A 104 -6.41 0.27 9.03
CA GLY A 104 -6.59 -1.16 9.33
C GLY A 104 -8.04 -1.63 9.24
N GLY A 105 -8.99 -0.77 9.56
CA GLY A 105 -10.37 -1.19 9.65
C GLY A 105 -10.54 -2.32 10.68
N ARG A 106 -11.15 -3.44 10.27
CA ARG A 106 -11.34 -4.64 11.11
C ARG A 106 -10.02 -5.39 11.42
N ASN A 107 -8.92 -5.05 10.75
CA ASN A 107 -7.63 -5.74 10.89
C ASN A 107 -6.81 -5.26 12.09
N GLY A 108 -7.41 -4.69 13.11
CA GLY A 108 -6.70 -4.29 14.31
C GLY A 108 -7.09 -5.12 15.52
N HIS A 109 -6.30 -4.99 16.59
CA HIS A 109 -6.58 -5.57 17.91
C HIS A 109 -6.22 -4.56 19.00
N PRO A 110 -7.04 -4.36 20.06
CA PRO A 110 -6.74 -3.39 21.13
C PRO A 110 -5.35 -3.59 21.75
N GLY A 111 -4.91 -4.83 21.94
CA GLY A 111 -3.59 -5.15 22.49
C GLY A 111 -2.41 -4.91 21.54
N ALA A 112 -2.66 -4.62 20.25
CA ALA A 112 -1.64 -4.31 19.24
C ALA A 112 -1.68 -2.84 18.79
N ARG A 113 -2.62 -2.05 19.31
CA ARG A 113 -2.77 -0.62 19.05
C ARG A 113 -2.25 0.21 20.21
N TYR A 114 -1.58 1.27 19.88
CA TYR A 114 -1.04 2.16 20.90
C TYR A 114 -2.14 2.90 21.69
N ASP A 115 -3.32 3.13 21.08
CA ASP A 115 -4.47 3.76 21.71
C ASP A 115 -5.43 2.78 22.41
N GLY A 116 -5.20 1.46 22.28
CA GLY A 116 -6.01 0.41 22.89
C GLY A 116 -7.46 0.33 22.39
N THR A 117 -7.81 1.02 21.31
CA THR A 117 -9.21 1.09 20.84
C THR A 117 -9.65 -0.19 20.11
N VAL A 118 -10.96 -0.48 20.19
CA VAL A 118 -11.57 -1.56 19.40
C VAL A 118 -11.60 -1.18 17.93
N PRO A 119 -11.25 -2.12 17.01
CA PRO A 119 -11.33 -1.88 15.57
C PRO A 119 -12.73 -1.42 15.12
N ALA A 120 -12.78 -0.65 14.04
CA ALA A 120 -14.02 -0.30 13.38
C ALA A 120 -13.96 -0.69 11.90
N GLY A 121 -15.07 -1.16 11.35
CA GLY A 121 -15.18 -1.56 9.95
C GLY A 121 -16.54 -1.17 9.36
N PRO A 122 -16.80 -1.46 8.08
CA PRO A 122 -18.10 -1.17 7.48
C PRO A 122 -19.26 -1.80 8.25
N SER A 123 -19.04 -3.01 8.74
CA SER A 123 -19.99 -3.79 9.55
C SER A 123 -19.26 -4.56 10.66
N ALA A 124 -19.98 -5.08 11.65
CA ALA A 124 -19.44 -5.81 12.79
C ALA A 124 -19.05 -7.25 12.43
N VAL A 125 -18.20 -7.44 11.42
CA VAL A 125 -17.73 -8.74 10.94
C VAL A 125 -16.28 -8.96 11.34
N ALA A 126 -16.06 -9.83 12.35
CA ALA A 126 -14.71 -10.17 12.82
C ALA A 126 -13.90 -10.95 11.77
N LYS A 127 -12.57 -10.89 11.87
CA LYS A 127 -11.68 -11.86 11.25
C LYS A 127 -11.66 -13.14 12.09
N THR A 128 -11.27 -14.24 11.45
CA THR A 128 -11.06 -15.52 12.16
C THR A 128 -9.56 -15.78 12.41
N GLU A 129 -8.68 -15.27 11.53
CA GLU A 129 -7.23 -15.42 11.71
C GLU A 129 -6.74 -14.67 12.96
N PRO A 130 -5.98 -15.35 13.85
CA PRO A 130 -5.43 -14.71 15.04
C PRO A 130 -4.47 -13.55 14.71
N VAL A 131 -4.50 -12.53 15.54
CA VAL A 131 -3.59 -11.37 15.49
C VAL A 131 -2.39 -11.62 16.39
N HIS A 132 -1.20 -11.27 15.93
CA HIS A 132 0.02 -11.29 16.75
C HIS A 132 0.06 -10.06 17.68
N LEU A 133 0.33 -10.30 18.95
CA LEU A 133 0.49 -9.27 19.95
C LEU A 133 1.97 -8.92 20.19
N PRO A 134 2.27 -7.75 20.79
CA PRO A 134 3.65 -7.31 21.06
C PRO A 134 4.49 -8.26 21.89
N ASP A 135 3.88 -9.06 22.75
CA ASP A 135 4.52 -10.07 23.59
C ASP A 135 4.82 -11.40 22.87
N GLY A 136 4.50 -11.48 21.56
CA GLY A 136 4.65 -12.68 20.74
C GLY A 136 3.49 -13.67 20.84
N SER A 137 2.51 -13.43 21.69
CA SER A 137 1.29 -14.24 21.76
C SER A 137 0.35 -13.98 20.57
N LYS A 138 -0.66 -14.84 20.44
CA LYS A 138 -1.72 -14.68 19.45
C LYS A 138 -3.06 -14.52 20.15
N ALA A 139 -3.87 -13.58 19.69
CA ALA A 139 -5.21 -13.34 20.20
C ALA A 139 -6.26 -13.42 19.08
N ALA A 140 -7.46 -13.88 19.45
CA ALA A 140 -8.60 -13.82 18.56
C ALA A 140 -8.97 -12.34 18.29
N PRO A 141 -9.13 -11.92 17.03
CA PRO A 141 -9.54 -10.55 16.75
C PRO A 141 -10.96 -10.31 17.30
N PRO A 142 -11.21 -9.16 17.95
CA PRO A 142 -12.56 -8.81 18.39
C PRO A 142 -13.45 -8.51 17.19
N ALA A 143 -14.76 -8.64 17.37
CA ALA A 143 -15.70 -8.09 16.41
C ALA A 143 -15.50 -6.57 16.31
N PRO A 144 -15.28 -6.01 15.11
CA PRO A 144 -15.13 -4.58 14.95
C PRO A 144 -16.47 -3.88 15.23
N ARG A 145 -16.41 -2.65 15.67
CA ARG A 145 -17.60 -1.80 15.73
C ARG A 145 -18.00 -1.41 14.30
N ALA A 146 -19.30 -1.53 13.99
CA ALA A 146 -19.83 -1.00 12.73
C ALA A 146 -19.71 0.54 12.73
N MET A 147 -19.12 1.10 11.68
CA MET A 147 -18.97 2.55 11.53
C MET A 147 -20.30 3.23 11.29
N THR A 148 -20.53 4.33 11.98
CA THR A 148 -21.60 5.30 11.66
C THR A 148 -21.17 6.17 10.47
N VAL A 149 -22.12 6.93 9.88
CA VAL A 149 -21.79 7.93 8.86
C VAL A 149 -20.81 8.99 9.41
N ALA A 150 -20.99 9.41 10.65
CA ALA A 150 -20.06 10.33 11.31
C ALA A 150 -18.64 9.75 11.48
N ASP A 151 -18.51 8.43 11.73
CA ASP A 151 -17.19 7.77 11.70
C ASP A 151 -16.56 7.80 10.31
N ILE A 152 -17.37 7.56 9.27
CA ILE A 152 -16.91 7.63 7.88
C ILE A 152 -16.40 9.04 7.55
N ASP A 153 -17.13 10.07 7.93
CA ASP A 153 -16.73 11.46 7.69
C ASP A 153 -15.42 11.80 8.43
N ARG A 154 -15.29 11.38 9.68
CA ARG A 154 -14.06 11.54 10.47
C ARG A 154 -12.86 10.83 9.82
N VAL A 155 -13.05 9.59 9.36
CA VAL A 155 -11.98 8.82 8.71
C VAL A 155 -11.57 9.45 7.39
N VAL A 156 -12.50 9.96 6.57
CA VAL A 156 -12.15 10.72 5.35
C VAL A 156 -11.28 11.92 5.72
N GLY A 157 -11.67 12.72 6.73
CA GLY A 157 -10.86 13.83 7.22
C GLY A 157 -9.47 13.41 7.76
N SER A 158 -9.34 12.21 8.33
CA SER A 158 -8.03 11.70 8.74
C SER A 158 -7.11 11.40 7.56
N TYR A 159 -7.63 10.91 6.43
CA TYR A 159 -6.86 10.75 5.19
C TYR A 159 -6.43 12.09 4.60
N GLU A 160 -7.29 13.12 4.63
CA GLU A 160 -6.94 14.49 4.21
C GLU A 160 -5.78 15.04 5.03
N ASN A 161 -5.88 14.94 6.36
CA ASN A 161 -4.83 15.40 7.27
C ASN A 161 -3.52 14.64 7.05
N ALA A 162 -3.58 13.31 6.91
CA ALA A 162 -2.38 12.50 6.67
C ALA A 162 -1.74 12.80 5.31
N ALA A 163 -2.53 13.09 4.27
CA ALA A 163 -2.02 13.49 2.97
C ALA A 163 -1.30 14.86 3.03
N ALA A 164 -1.88 15.84 3.74
CA ALA A 164 -1.21 17.12 3.98
C ALA A 164 0.09 16.94 4.77
N ASN A 165 0.06 16.12 5.83
CA ASN A 165 1.24 15.76 6.63
C ASN A 165 2.31 15.04 5.79
N ALA A 166 1.94 14.20 4.81
CA ALA A 166 2.89 13.56 3.90
C ALA A 166 3.68 14.60 3.11
N LEU A 167 3.02 15.60 2.53
CA LEU A 167 3.73 16.66 1.83
C LEU A 167 4.60 17.51 2.78
N ALA A 168 4.12 17.80 3.99
CA ALA A 168 4.90 18.50 5.02
C ALA A 168 6.13 17.70 5.48
N ALA A 169 6.06 16.37 5.43
CA ALA A 169 7.17 15.47 5.70
C ALA A 169 8.11 15.26 4.50
N GLY A 170 7.82 15.87 3.34
CA GLY A 170 8.69 15.80 2.15
C GLY A 170 8.43 14.63 1.21
N PHE A 171 7.31 13.92 1.34
CA PHE A 171 6.92 12.91 0.34
C PHE A 171 6.59 13.55 -1.01
N ASP A 172 6.88 12.86 -2.10
CA ASP A 172 6.61 13.31 -3.46
C ASP A 172 5.13 13.16 -3.85
N GLY A 173 4.39 12.30 -3.12
CA GLY A 173 2.97 12.04 -3.28
C GLY A 173 2.45 11.05 -2.25
N VAL A 174 1.22 10.58 -2.44
CA VAL A 174 0.56 9.61 -1.58
C VAL A 174 -0.14 8.52 -2.38
N GLU A 175 -0.17 7.30 -1.84
CA GLU A 175 -0.93 6.17 -2.37
C GLU A 175 -1.97 5.75 -1.33
N ILE A 176 -3.25 5.70 -1.71
CA ILE A 176 -4.33 5.22 -0.87
C ILE A 176 -4.35 3.69 -0.92
N HIS A 177 -4.22 3.04 0.24
CA HIS A 177 -4.30 1.59 0.30
C HIS A 177 -5.75 1.11 0.33
N ALA A 178 -6.29 0.78 -0.83
CA ALA A 178 -7.64 0.25 -1.01
C ALA A 178 -7.62 -1.24 -1.43
N ALA A 179 -6.65 -2.00 -0.93
CA ALA A 179 -6.36 -3.38 -1.27
C ALA A 179 -6.17 -4.24 0.01
N ASN A 180 -5.97 -5.54 -0.17
CA ASN A 180 -5.45 -6.47 0.85
C ASN A 180 -6.20 -6.40 2.19
N SER A 181 -7.52 -6.33 2.17
CA SER A 181 -8.41 -6.28 3.33
C SER A 181 -8.33 -5.03 4.22
N TYR A 182 -7.65 -3.96 3.82
CA TYR A 182 -7.67 -2.71 4.55
C TYR A 182 -8.99 -1.95 4.37
N LEU A 183 -9.24 -0.92 5.17
CA LEU A 183 -10.58 -0.34 5.32
C LEU A 183 -11.29 0.01 4.00
N PRO A 184 -10.67 0.67 3.01
CA PRO A 184 -11.37 0.94 1.75
C PRO A 184 -11.76 -0.33 1.00
N HIS A 185 -10.92 -1.40 1.03
CA HIS A 185 -11.26 -2.69 0.46
C HIS A 185 -12.43 -3.37 1.20
N GLN A 186 -12.50 -3.21 2.54
CA GLN A 186 -13.60 -3.77 3.33
C GLN A 186 -14.97 -3.19 2.92
N PHE A 187 -15.03 -1.97 2.38
CA PHE A 187 -16.26 -1.41 1.82
C PHE A 187 -16.64 -1.99 0.46
N LEU A 188 -15.67 -2.48 -0.32
CA LEU A 188 -15.89 -3.07 -1.63
C LEU A 188 -16.40 -4.52 -1.54
N ALA A 189 -15.96 -5.29 -0.55
CA ALA A 189 -16.18 -6.73 -0.49
C ALA A 189 -17.54 -7.14 0.12
N ASP A 190 -18.06 -8.25 -0.39
CA ASP A 190 -19.42 -8.75 -0.04
C ASP A 190 -19.55 -9.21 1.40
N ASN A 191 -18.50 -9.81 1.96
CA ASN A 191 -18.55 -10.41 3.29
C ASN A 191 -18.25 -9.43 4.43
N THR A 192 -17.68 -8.27 4.13
CA THR A 192 -17.28 -7.28 5.15
C THR A 192 -18.18 -6.05 5.17
N ASN A 193 -18.86 -5.76 4.06
CA ASN A 193 -19.79 -4.65 3.95
C ASN A 193 -21.24 -5.17 3.86
N LEU A 194 -21.88 -5.30 5.02
CA LEU A 194 -23.29 -5.71 5.16
C LEU A 194 -24.23 -4.52 5.41
N ARG A 195 -23.78 -3.30 5.04
CA ARG A 195 -24.55 -2.07 5.26
C ARG A 195 -25.75 -1.98 4.33
N THR A 196 -26.80 -1.33 4.84
CA THR A 196 -28.06 -1.07 4.12
C THR A 196 -28.31 0.42 3.87
N ASP A 197 -27.33 1.25 4.26
CA ASP A 197 -27.32 2.69 3.98
C ASP A 197 -26.54 3.01 2.68
N ASP A 198 -26.34 4.28 2.41
CA ASP A 198 -25.65 4.80 1.21
C ASP A 198 -24.23 4.27 0.98
N TYR A 199 -23.62 3.57 1.93
CA TYR A 199 -22.26 3.03 1.88
C TYR A 199 -22.22 1.51 1.71
N GLY A 200 -23.33 0.85 1.40
CA GLY A 200 -23.41 -0.59 1.22
C GLY A 200 -24.46 -0.99 0.17
N GLY A 201 -24.81 -2.27 0.16
CA GLY A 201 -25.80 -2.82 -0.76
C GLY A 201 -25.27 -2.97 -2.19
N ASP A 202 -25.63 -2.07 -3.07
CA ASP A 202 -25.28 -2.12 -4.50
C ASP A 202 -23.84 -1.64 -4.80
N VAL A 203 -23.46 -1.69 -6.06
CA VAL A 203 -22.14 -1.25 -6.54
C VAL A 203 -21.89 0.22 -6.18
N ALA A 204 -22.89 1.10 -6.35
CA ALA A 204 -22.73 2.52 -6.10
C ALA A 204 -22.47 2.82 -4.61
N GLY A 205 -23.16 2.11 -3.72
CA GLY A 205 -22.93 2.23 -2.28
C GLY A 205 -21.55 1.70 -1.87
N ARG A 206 -21.12 0.55 -2.38
CA ARG A 206 -19.82 -0.05 -2.03
C ARG A 206 -18.63 0.81 -2.48
N ILE A 207 -18.66 1.42 -3.65
CA ILE A 207 -17.56 2.26 -4.16
C ILE A 207 -17.53 3.65 -3.52
N ARG A 208 -18.60 4.08 -2.84
CA ARG A 208 -18.75 5.44 -2.31
C ARG A 208 -17.63 5.83 -1.34
N PHE A 209 -17.29 4.97 -0.39
CA PHE A 209 -16.25 5.28 0.60
C PHE A 209 -14.86 5.42 -0.03
N PRO A 210 -14.31 4.41 -0.77
CA PRO A 210 -12.99 4.56 -1.39
C PRO A 210 -12.92 5.74 -2.36
N LEU A 211 -14.01 6.04 -3.08
CA LEU A 211 -14.08 7.19 -3.97
C LEU A 211 -14.08 8.53 -3.21
N ARG A 212 -14.78 8.61 -2.07
CA ARG A 212 -14.71 9.80 -1.20
C ARG A 212 -13.31 10.04 -0.68
N VAL A 213 -12.62 8.99 -0.22
CA VAL A 213 -11.23 9.09 0.23
C VAL A 213 -10.33 9.57 -0.91
N ALA A 214 -10.47 8.99 -2.12
CA ALA A 214 -9.66 9.36 -3.27
C ALA A 214 -9.85 10.84 -3.66
N ARG A 215 -11.10 11.31 -3.69
CA ARG A 215 -11.42 12.73 -3.97
C ARG A 215 -10.84 13.65 -2.91
N ALA A 216 -11.08 13.36 -1.63
CA ALA A 216 -10.61 14.18 -0.53
C ALA A 216 -9.08 14.33 -0.50
N VAL A 217 -8.35 13.22 -0.72
CA VAL A 217 -6.89 13.25 -0.83
C VAL A 217 -6.44 14.03 -2.07
N ALA A 218 -7.06 13.80 -3.23
CA ALA A 218 -6.73 14.52 -4.46
C ALA A 218 -6.99 16.02 -4.36
N ASP A 219 -8.07 16.43 -3.71
CA ASP A 219 -8.38 17.84 -3.45
C ASP A 219 -7.35 18.48 -2.50
N THR A 220 -6.78 17.70 -1.58
CA THR A 220 -5.81 18.18 -0.58
C THR A 220 -4.39 18.35 -1.16
N VAL A 221 -3.89 17.36 -1.93
CA VAL A 221 -2.48 17.35 -2.36
C VAL A 221 -2.28 17.44 -3.87
N GLY A 222 -3.36 17.44 -4.63
CA GLY A 222 -3.38 17.38 -6.10
C GLY A 222 -3.55 15.95 -6.63
N ALA A 223 -4.37 15.80 -7.66
CA ALA A 223 -4.60 14.50 -8.29
C ALA A 223 -3.31 13.89 -8.86
N ASP A 224 -2.43 14.72 -9.40
CA ASP A 224 -1.14 14.34 -9.99
C ASP A 224 -0.08 13.89 -8.95
N ARG A 225 -0.42 13.95 -7.64
CA ARG A 225 0.35 13.40 -6.50
C ARG A 225 -0.40 12.30 -5.76
N THR A 226 -1.63 12.01 -6.15
CA THR A 226 -2.50 11.01 -5.50
C THR A 226 -2.58 9.76 -6.34
N ALA A 227 -2.39 8.62 -5.70
CA ALA A 227 -2.53 7.31 -6.30
C ALA A 227 -3.43 6.40 -5.45
N ILE A 228 -3.85 5.29 -6.01
CA ILE A 228 -4.65 4.29 -5.30
C ILE A 228 -4.16 2.88 -5.62
N ARG A 229 -4.09 2.01 -4.59
CA ARG A 229 -3.79 0.60 -4.76
C ARG A 229 -5.05 -0.24 -4.57
N LEU A 230 -5.29 -1.15 -5.53
CA LEU A 230 -6.43 -2.08 -5.56
C LEU A 230 -5.94 -3.53 -5.69
N SER A 231 -6.70 -4.49 -5.16
CA SER A 231 -6.45 -5.94 -5.29
C SER A 231 -7.75 -6.70 -5.59
N PRO A 232 -8.32 -6.51 -6.78
CA PRO A 232 -9.61 -7.09 -7.14
C PRO A 232 -9.58 -8.63 -7.08
N GLY A 233 -10.61 -9.24 -6.49
CA GLY A 233 -10.77 -10.68 -6.42
C GLY A 233 -9.77 -11.41 -5.52
N ASN A 234 -8.87 -10.70 -4.84
CA ASN A 234 -7.85 -11.32 -4.00
C ASN A 234 -8.45 -11.92 -2.73
N PRO A 235 -8.40 -13.25 -2.55
CA PRO A 235 -9.04 -13.94 -1.42
C PRO A 235 -8.24 -13.84 -0.12
N GLN A 236 -7.09 -13.18 -0.13
CA GLN A 236 -6.24 -13.05 1.05
C GLN A 236 -6.97 -12.32 2.18
N PHE A 237 -6.60 -12.63 3.41
CA PHE A 237 -7.15 -11.98 4.62
C PHE A 237 -8.67 -12.10 4.74
N GLU A 238 -9.23 -13.25 4.31
CA GLU A 238 -10.67 -13.57 4.41
C GLU A 238 -11.58 -12.56 3.68
N MET A 239 -11.12 -12.02 2.57
CA MET A 239 -11.95 -11.18 1.71
C MET A 239 -12.73 -12.05 0.73
N VAL A 240 -14.01 -11.77 0.55
CA VAL A 240 -14.88 -12.43 -0.43
C VAL A 240 -15.54 -11.39 -1.31
N GLU A 241 -15.18 -11.42 -2.57
CA GLU A 241 -15.74 -10.62 -3.65
C GLU A 241 -16.34 -11.60 -4.67
N ARG A 242 -17.65 -11.80 -4.63
CA ARG A 242 -18.35 -12.81 -5.47
C ARG A 242 -18.31 -12.49 -6.94
N ASP A 243 -18.44 -11.21 -7.26
CA ASP A 243 -18.32 -10.68 -8.62
C ASP A 243 -17.58 -9.33 -8.56
N PRO A 244 -16.24 -9.35 -8.62
CA PRO A 244 -15.45 -8.13 -8.51
C PRO A 244 -15.58 -7.21 -9.74
N ALA A 245 -15.84 -7.75 -10.93
CA ALA A 245 -15.80 -7.00 -12.17
C ALA A 245 -16.73 -5.76 -12.20
N PRO A 246 -18.04 -5.83 -11.87
CA PRO A 246 -18.90 -4.64 -11.87
C PRO A 246 -18.43 -3.57 -10.87
N VAL A 247 -17.97 -3.99 -9.69
CA VAL A 247 -17.53 -3.08 -8.61
C VAL A 247 -16.28 -2.31 -9.04
N TYR A 248 -15.24 -3.01 -9.50
CA TYR A 248 -13.99 -2.37 -9.89
C TYR A 248 -14.09 -1.60 -11.19
N ARG A 249 -14.90 -2.05 -12.17
CA ARG A 249 -15.18 -1.28 -13.40
C ARG A 249 -15.88 0.05 -13.09
N ALA A 250 -16.87 0.04 -12.20
CA ALA A 250 -17.56 1.25 -11.77
C ALA A 250 -16.63 2.18 -10.98
N LEU A 251 -15.86 1.64 -10.05
CA LEU A 251 -14.87 2.41 -9.28
C LEU A 251 -13.83 3.06 -10.21
N LEU A 252 -13.29 2.30 -11.15
CA LEU A 252 -12.28 2.80 -12.09
C LEU A 252 -12.82 3.92 -12.98
N ALA A 253 -14.06 3.80 -13.46
CA ALA A 253 -14.70 4.83 -14.29
C ALA A 253 -14.77 6.19 -13.56
N GLU A 254 -14.95 6.19 -12.24
CA GLU A 254 -14.94 7.41 -11.43
C GLU A 254 -13.53 7.89 -11.09
N LEU A 255 -12.60 6.97 -10.80
CA LEU A 255 -11.21 7.29 -10.47
C LEU A 255 -10.45 7.84 -11.70
N ASP A 256 -10.69 7.31 -12.89
CA ASP A 256 -10.04 7.75 -14.12
C ASP A 256 -10.32 9.22 -14.43
N ARG A 257 -11.54 9.69 -14.10
CA ARG A 257 -11.94 11.10 -14.24
C ARG A 257 -11.20 12.05 -13.30
N LEU A 258 -10.64 11.53 -12.20
CA LEU A 258 -9.88 12.35 -11.25
C LEU A 258 -8.49 12.69 -11.77
N GLY A 259 -7.95 11.96 -12.74
CA GLY A 259 -6.60 12.17 -13.26
C GLY A 259 -5.50 11.87 -12.24
N LEU A 260 -5.66 10.79 -11.46
CA LEU A 260 -4.70 10.38 -10.44
C LEU A 260 -3.31 10.09 -11.04
N ALA A 261 -2.27 10.22 -10.22
CA ALA A 261 -0.88 10.00 -10.61
C ALA A 261 -0.67 8.60 -11.19
N TYR A 262 -1.21 7.59 -10.53
CA TYR A 262 -1.20 6.21 -11.02
C TYR A 262 -2.25 5.33 -10.33
N LEU A 263 -2.58 4.23 -10.98
CA LEU A 263 -3.26 3.09 -10.41
C LEU A 263 -2.21 2.01 -10.09
N HIS A 264 -2.19 1.48 -8.86
CA HIS A 264 -1.37 0.34 -8.48
C HIS A 264 -2.27 -0.89 -8.33
N LEU A 265 -2.11 -1.87 -9.21
CA LEU A 265 -3.01 -3.02 -9.30
C LEU A 265 -2.28 -4.32 -8.96
N THR A 266 -2.82 -5.08 -8.04
CA THR A 266 -2.40 -6.46 -7.81
C THR A 266 -3.21 -7.37 -8.74
N ASP A 267 -2.53 -8.19 -9.53
CA ASP A 267 -3.15 -9.22 -10.35
C ASP A 267 -3.22 -10.52 -9.57
N ASP A 268 -4.27 -11.28 -9.75
CA ASP A 268 -4.51 -12.55 -9.06
C ASP A 268 -5.21 -13.52 -10.01
N ASP A 269 -4.93 -14.82 -9.87
CA ASP A 269 -5.52 -15.86 -10.73
C ASP A 269 -7.04 -15.96 -10.60
N ALA A 270 -7.58 -15.56 -9.43
CA ALA A 270 -9.02 -15.58 -9.20
C ALA A 270 -9.78 -14.55 -10.05
N TYR A 271 -9.11 -13.45 -10.41
CA TYR A 271 -9.67 -12.43 -11.29
C TYR A 271 -8.53 -11.74 -12.07
N PRO A 272 -8.50 -11.86 -13.41
CA PRO A 272 -7.45 -11.30 -14.25
C PRO A 272 -7.59 -9.77 -14.34
N ALA A 273 -7.29 -9.08 -13.25
CA ALA A 273 -7.53 -7.67 -13.05
C ALA A 273 -6.81 -6.80 -14.09
N LEU A 274 -5.56 -7.14 -14.44
CA LEU A 274 -4.81 -6.38 -15.44
C LEU A 274 -5.48 -6.45 -16.82
N ALA A 275 -5.91 -7.62 -17.27
CA ALA A 275 -6.53 -7.78 -18.57
C ALA A 275 -7.89 -7.05 -18.69
N ASP A 276 -8.69 -7.08 -17.60
CA ASP A 276 -10.01 -6.42 -17.59
C ASP A 276 -9.92 -4.91 -17.37
N LEU A 277 -9.06 -4.46 -16.46
CA LEU A 277 -9.08 -3.07 -15.98
C LEU A 277 -8.11 -2.15 -16.74
N ARG A 278 -6.98 -2.67 -17.28
CA ARG A 278 -6.05 -1.85 -18.07
C ARG A 278 -6.70 -1.08 -19.21
N PRO A 279 -7.59 -1.66 -20.04
CA PRO A 279 -8.25 -0.94 -21.13
C PRO A 279 -9.20 0.19 -20.66
N ARG A 280 -9.53 0.22 -19.37
CA ARG A 280 -10.45 1.20 -18.73
C ARG A 280 -9.72 2.28 -17.95
N TRP A 281 -8.41 2.24 -17.92
CA TRP A 281 -7.57 3.19 -17.19
C TRP A 281 -6.68 3.96 -18.17
N SER A 282 -6.86 5.28 -18.25
CA SER A 282 -6.13 6.13 -19.19
C SER A 282 -4.75 6.57 -18.66
N GLY A 283 -4.57 6.56 -17.34
CA GLY A 283 -3.35 6.97 -16.65
C GLY A 283 -2.26 5.90 -16.60
N THR A 284 -1.22 6.20 -15.83
CA THR A 284 -0.14 5.24 -15.55
C THR A 284 -0.64 4.12 -14.66
N LEU A 285 -0.29 2.87 -15.01
CA LEU A 285 -0.62 1.67 -14.25
C LEU A 285 0.67 0.99 -13.78
N ILE A 286 0.78 0.81 -12.46
CA ILE A 286 1.81 -0.01 -11.81
C ILE A 286 1.20 -1.37 -11.51
N ALA A 287 1.81 -2.45 -12.00
CA ALA A 287 1.31 -3.80 -11.75
C ALA A 287 2.16 -4.53 -10.68
N ASN A 288 1.49 -5.27 -9.81
CA ASN A 288 2.11 -6.28 -8.96
C ASN A 288 1.71 -7.65 -9.51
N VAL A 289 2.63 -8.29 -10.21
CA VAL A 289 2.40 -9.50 -11.03
C VAL A 289 2.94 -10.77 -10.37
N GLY A 290 2.79 -10.92 -9.08
CA GLY A 290 3.12 -12.15 -8.36
C GLY A 290 1.94 -13.13 -8.40
N GLU A 291 2.12 -14.31 -8.97
CA GLU A 291 1.12 -15.38 -8.96
C GLU A 291 1.10 -16.09 -7.60
N ASN A 292 -0.09 -16.40 -7.03
CA ASN A 292 -0.26 -17.27 -5.85
C ASN A 292 0.69 -16.96 -4.67
N ARG A 293 0.89 -15.69 -4.32
CA ARG A 293 1.86 -15.23 -3.30
C ARG A 293 3.33 -15.37 -3.70
N GLU A 294 3.63 -15.84 -4.91
CA GLU A 294 5.00 -15.88 -5.39
C GLU A 294 5.55 -14.46 -5.63
N PRO A 295 6.85 -14.25 -5.47
CA PRO A 295 7.47 -12.96 -5.74
C PRO A 295 7.33 -12.57 -7.21
N THR A 296 7.10 -11.30 -7.49
CA THR A 296 7.26 -10.75 -8.84
C THR A 296 8.64 -11.09 -9.38
N THR A 297 8.71 -11.85 -10.47
CA THR A 297 9.97 -12.18 -11.15
C THR A 297 10.30 -11.18 -12.25
N ALA A 298 11.58 -11.09 -12.64
CA ALA A 298 11.99 -10.27 -13.79
C ALA A 298 11.24 -10.66 -15.08
N CYS A 299 11.03 -11.95 -15.30
CA CYS A 299 10.33 -12.48 -16.48
C CYS A 299 8.86 -12.04 -16.50
N ALA A 300 8.13 -12.18 -15.38
CA ALA A 300 6.73 -11.75 -15.29
C ALA A 300 6.61 -10.22 -15.48
N ALA A 301 7.51 -9.44 -14.88
CA ALA A 301 7.56 -8.01 -15.03
C ALA A 301 7.77 -7.56 -16.50
N VAL A 302 8.74 -8.15 -17.18
CA VAL A 302 9.02 -7.85 -18.61
C VAL A 302 7.81 -8.22 -19.47
N ARG A 303 7.21 -9.40 -19.26
CA ARG A 303 5.99 -9.80 -20.00
C ARG A 303 4.85 -8.81 -19.83
N ALA A 304 4.58 -8.35 -18.61
CA ALA A 304 3.51 -7.38 -18.36
C ALA A 304 3.74 -6.04 -19.09
N LEU A 305 5.00 -5.54 -19.08
CA LEU A 305 5.38 -4.31 -19.79
C LEU A 305 5.31 -4.46 -21.32
N GLU A 306 5.82 -5.57 -21.87
CA GLU A 306 5.84 -5.81 -23.32
C GLU A 306 4.44 -6.08 -23.89
N ALA A 307 3.55 -6.67 -23.09
CA ALA A 307 2.15 -6.86 -23.42
C ALA A 307 1.31 -5.56 -23.30
N GLY A 308 1.89 -4.46 -22.80
CA GLY A 308 1.17 -3.21 -22.58
C GLY A 308 0.15 -3.26 -21.43
N LEU A 309 0.23 -4.29 -20.57
CA LEU A 309 -0.65 -4.47 -19.42
C LEU A 309 -0.27 -3.55 -18.25
N ALA A 310 0.96 -3.05 -18.23
CA ALA A 310 1.46 -2.13 -17.21
C ALA A 310 2.46 -1.14 -17.80
N ASP A 311 2.64 0.00 -17.12
CA ASP A 311 3.64 1.02 -17.43
C ASP A 311 4.88 0.89 -16.53
N ALA A 312 4.70 0.36 -15.31
CA ALA A 312 5.76 0.00 -14.37
C ALA A 312 5.33 -1.24 -13.57
N VAL A 313 6.29 -1.88 -12.90
CA VAL A 313 6.04 -3.11 -12.14
C VAL A 313 6.60 -3.00 -10.74
N SER A 314 5.81 -3.41 -9.74
CA SER A 314 6.22 -3.38 -8.34
C SER A 314 6.77 -4.74 -7.88
N PHE A 315 7.85 -4.67 -7.11
CA PHE A 315 8.54 -5.81 -6.51
C PHE A 315 8.49 -5.70 -4.99
N GLY A 316 7.89 -6.70 -4.34
CA GLY A 316 7.86 -6.78 -2.89
C GLY A 316 9.10 -7.50 -2.34
N ARG A 317 9.05 -8.83 -2.28
CA ARG A 317 10.11 -9.68 -1.69
C ARG A 317 11.49 -9.43 -2.31
N GLY A 318 11.55 -9.10 -3.61
CA GLY A 318 12.79 -8.73 -4.27
C GLY A 318 13.50 -7.58 -3.57
N PHE A 319 12.78 -6.50 -3.21
CA PHE A 319 13.35 -5.37 -2.48
C PHE A 319 13.55 -5.63 -0.99
N LEU A 320 12.87 -6.60 -0.39
CA LEU A 320 13.16 -6.96 1.01
C LEU A 320 14.62 -7.37 1.16
N VAL A 321 15.05 -8.26 0.29
CA VAL A 321 16.36 -8.92 0.40
C VAL A 321 17.46 -8.30 -0.45
N ASN A 322 17.11 -7.44 -1.42
CA ASN A 322 18.10 -6.81 -2.30
C ASN A 322 17.92 -5.28 -2.29
N PRO A 323 18.69 -4.55 -1.48
CA PRO A 323 18.67 -3.09 -1.52
C PRO A 323 18.99 -2.54 -2.92
N ASP A 324 19.80 -3.25 -3.66
CA ASP A 324 20.30 -2.97 -5.02
C ASP A 324 19.54 -3.72 -6.12
N LEU A 325 18.26 -4.06 -5.90
CA LEU A 325 17.47 -4.86 -6.83
C LEU A 325 17.55 -4.40 -8.31
N PRO A 326 17.47 -3.10 -8.64
CA PRO A 326 17.63 -2.64 -10.02
C PRO A 326 18.98 -3.02 -10.63
N HIS A 327 20.07 -2.95 -9.84
CA HIS A 327 21.38 -3.39 -10.30
C HIS A 327 21.39 -4.89 -10.60
N ARG A 328 20.86 -5.72 -9.69
CA ARG A 328 20.78 -7.17 -9.88
C ARG A 328 19.93 -7.54 -11.10
N LEU A 329 18.79 -6.87 -11.31
CA LEU A 329 17.95 -7.08 -12.49
C LEU A 329 18.65 -6.69 -13.80
N ARG A 330 19.49 -5.64 -13.78
CA ARG A 330 20.24 -5.19 -14.97
C ARG A 330 21.31 -6.19 -15.40
N HIS A 331 21.96 -6.80 -14.42
CA HIS A 331 23.12 -7.68 -14.64
C HIS A 331 22.82 -9.16 -14.45
N ASP A 332 21.52 -9.53 -14.30
CA ASP A 332 21.05 -10.91 -14.11
C ASP A 332 21.74 -11.62 -12.92
N LEU A 333 21.90 -10.89 -11.81
CA LEU A 333 22.57 -11.39 -10.62
C LEU A 333 21.59 -12.13 -9.69
N THR A 334 22.12 -13.12 -8.97
CA THR A 334 21.35 -13.88 -7.97
C THR A 334 20.84 -12.99 -6.84
N TRP A 335 19.59 -13.20 -6.41
CA TRP A 335 19.00 -12.50 -5.27
C TRP A 335 19.47 -13.13 -3.96
N ASN A 336 19.58 -12.29 -2.93
CA ASN A 336 19.83 -12.76 -1.58
C ASN A 336 18.68 -13.65 -1.08
N PRO A 337 18.95 -14.65 -0.22
CA PRO A 337 17.91 -15.47 0.40
C PRO A 337 17.06 -14.63 1.37
N LEU A 338 15.77 -14.98 1.47
CA LEU A 338 14.86 -14.32 2.42
C LEU A 338 15.10 -14.86 3.84
N ASP A 339 15.34 -13.97 4.78
CA ASP A 339 15.33 -14.27 6.22
C ASP A 339 13.91 -14.06 6.78
N GLU A 340 13.12 -15.12 6.75
CA GLU A 340 11.73 -15.09 7.22
C GLU A 340 11.61 -14.83 8.72
N ALA A 341 12.61 -15.25 9.51
CA ALA A 341 12.58 -15.11 10.96
C ALA A 341 12.66 -13.64 11.41
N HIS A 342 13.28 -12.77 10.57
CA HIS A 342 13.51 -11.38 10.93
C HIS A 342 12.66 -10.38 10.10
N LEU A 343 11.62 -10.85 9.41
CA LEU A 343 10.74 -9.94 8.64
C LEU A 343 10.10 -8.86 9.51
N TYR A 344 9.67 -9.22 10.70
CA TYR A 344 8.88 -8.36 11.60
C TYR A 344 9.53 -8.11 12.96
N THR A 345 10.78 -8.53 13.15
CA THR A 345 11.53 -8.33 14.41
C THR A 345 12.20 -6.96 14.43
N PRO A 346 12.36 -6.31 15.60
CA PRO A 346 13.12 -5.07 15.73
C PRO A 346 14.60 -5.22 15.36
N GLY A 347 15.24 -4.11 15.04
CA GLY A 347 16.68 -4.03 14.79
C GLY A 347 17.08 -4.28 13.33
N PRO A 348 18.40 -4.23 13.05
CA PRO A 348 18.94 -4.18 11.70
C PRO A 348 18.92 -5.54 10.97
N VAL A 349 18.87 -6.65 11.71
CA VAL A 349 18.94 -8.01 11.14
C VAL A 349 17.71 -8.28 10.27
N GLY A 350 17.95 -8.76 9.04
CA GLY A 350 16.90 -8.96 8.03
C GLY A 350 16.22 -7.67 7.58
N TYR A 351 16.81 -6.50 7.86
CA TYR A 351 16.26 -5.18 7.50
C TYR A 351 17.27 -4.31 6.74
N THR A 352 18.36 -3.89 7.40
CA THR A 352 19.37 -3.00 6.80
C THR A 352 20.72 -3.71 6.52
N ASP A 353 20.86 -4.96 6.85
CA ASP A 353 22.10 -5.76 6.79
C ASP A 353 22.22 -6.64 5.52
N TYR A 354 21.22 -6.65 4.64
CA TYR A 354 21.34 -7.39 3.38
C TYR A 354 22.47 -6.85 2.50
N PRO A 355 23.36 -7.72 1.98
CA PRO A 355 24.49 -7.29 1.16
C PRO A 355 24.05 -6.81 -0.22
N VAL A 356 24.73 -5.78 -0.71
CA VAL A 356 24.68 -5.37 -2.12
C VAL A 356 25.62 -6.24 -2.96
N ALA A 357 25.32 -6.40 -4.24
CA ALA A 357 26.22 -7.08 -5.16
C ALA A 357 27.45 -6.21 -5.44
N SER A 358 28.60 -6.85 -5.55
CA SER A 358 29.89 -6.24 -5.88
C SER A 358 30.00 -5.93 -7.37
#